data_d60fda04264e094711c464f32d2eb3bd
#
_entry.id   d60fda04264e094711c464f32d2eb3bd
#
_cell.length_a   1.000
_cell.length_b   1.000
_cell.length_c   1.000
_cell.angle_alpha   90.00
_cell.angle_beta   90.00
_cell.angle_gamma   90.00
#
_symmetry.space_group_name_H-M   'P 1'
#
loop_
_entity.id
_entity.type
_entity.pdbx_description
1 polymer ?
#
loop_
_entity_poly.entity_id
_entity_poly.type
_entity_poly.pdbx_seq_one_letter_code
_entity_poly.pdbx_strand_id
1 'polypeptide(L)'
;MGTELDLINEFDVNVGDDNASLIAMLGQDGLAESKSDALSSLRINYDADTENGETLKRGTWKMYNGTEMVYAESAFIVPMMRTYEYSVFDTEENTFSCKSVQRKKMSDSFPDKLGTMKCGRLTRAEEGELLDDDPQLLLSKSVTCNVILYGKVDMPDAKNASGKKTPVKDLPFISYFKRSGFRPINDFINQKLGNKIPLP
;
A
#
# COMPACT_ATOMS: atom_id res chain seq x y z
N MET A 1 2.91 5.38 32.54
CA MET A 1 2.03 4.63 31.64
C MET A 1 1.48 5.65 30.66
N GLY A 2 2.15 5.84 29.53
CA GLY A 2 1.68 6.67 28.43
C GLY A 2 0.62 5.89 27.65
N THR A 3 -0.52 6.49 27.43
CA THR A 3 -1.64 5.87 26.73
C THR A 3 -1.32 5.82 25.22
N GLU A 4 -1.83 4.81 24.55
CA GLU A 4 -1.70 4.51 23.11
C GLU A 4 -2.06 5.71 22.18
N LEU A 5 -2.68 6.75 22.74
CA LEU A 5 -3.07 7.99 22.07
C LEU A 5 -1.91 8.97 21.81
N ASP A 6 -0.79 8.87 22.55
CA ASP A 6 0.34 9.79 22.37
C ASP A 6 1.19 9.47 21.13
N LEU A 7 1.05 8.26 20.56
CA LEU A 7 1.77 7.87 19.32
C LEU A 7 1.15 8.43 18.04
N ILE A 8 -0.08 8.94 18.12
CA ILE A 8 -0.81 9.48 16.95
C ILE A 8 -0.48 10.96 16.74
N ASN A 9 -0.03 11.68 17.77
CA ASN A 9 0.21 13.11 17.73
C ASN A 9 1.58 13.53 17.14
N GLU A 10 2.46 12.60 16.78
CA GLU A 10 3.73 12.92 16.11
C GLU A 10 3.61 13.13 14.59
N PHE A 11 2.39 13.12 14.06
CA PHE A 11 2.11 13.53 12.69
C PHE A 11 1.89 15.05 12.59
N ASP A 12 2.88 15.83 12.99
CA ASP A 12 2.91 17.27 12.70
C ASP A 12 3.28 17.48 11.21
N VAL A 13 2.30 17.21 10.35
CA VAL A 13 2.39 17.47 8.92
C VAL A 13 1.67 18.77 8.66
N ASN A 14 2.43 19.81 8.37
CA ASN A 14 1.90 21.08 7.87
C ASN A 14 1.36 20.84 6.45
N VAL A 15 0.12 20.39 6.37
CA VAL A 15 -0.54 19.95 5.14
C VAL A 15 -1.52 21.03 4.73
N GLY A 16 -1.38 21.56 3.52
CA GLY A 16 -2.39 22.43 2.94
C GLY A 16 -3.77 21.75 2.93
N ASP A 17 -4.83 22.52 2.92
CA ASP A 17 -6.24 22.08 3.10
C ASP A 17 -6.67 20.89 2.24
N ASP A 18 -6.04 20.69 1.07
CA ASP A 18 -6.33 19.57 0.17
C ASP A 18 -5.85 18.20 0.69
N ASN A 19 -4.91 18.18 1.63
CA ASN A 19 -4.35 16.95 2.19
C ASN A 19 -4.97 16.58 3.55
N ALA A 20 -5.65 17.51 4.22
CA ALA A 20 -6.27 17.28 5.52
C ALA A 20 -7.33 16.16 5.46
N SER A 21 -8.08 16.07 4.37
CA SER A 21 -9.06 15.01 4.16
C SER A 21 -8.42 13.64 3.99
N LEU A 22 -7.24 13.57 3.33
CA LEU A 22 -6.50 12.33 3.12
C LEU A 22 -5.90 11.81 4.43
N ILE A 23 -5.44 12.70 5.29
CA ILE A 23 -4.90 12.36 6.62
C ILE A 23 -6.01 11.95 7.57
N ALA A 24 -7.17 12.63 7.53
CA ALA A 24 -8.34 12.23 8.32
C ALA A 24 -8.83 10.83 7.94
N MET A 25 -8.77 10.46 6.65
CA MET A 25 -9.09 9.11 6.17
C MET A 25 -8.06 8.06 6.63
N LEU A 26 -6.78 8.43 6.73
CA LEU A 26 -5.71 7.53 7.20
C LEU A 26 -5.74 7.27 8.70
N GLY A 27 -6.29 8.19 9.51
CA GLY A 27 -6.40 8.06 10.96
C GLY A 27 -7.56 7.18 11.43
N GLN A 28 -8.46 6.78 10.54
CA GLN A 28 -9.66 5.99 10.89
C GLN A 28 -9.48 4.46 10.75
N ASP A 29 -8.27 3.98 10.49
CA ASP A 29 -7.97 2.55 10.28
C ASP A 29 -8.18 1.63 11.49
N GLY A 30 -8.79 2.12 12.55
CA GLY A 30 -9.06 1.35 13.78
C GLY A 30 -10.51 0.91 13.99
N LEU A 31 -11.47 1.42 13.26
CA LEU A 31 -12.88 1.18 13.58
C LEU A 31 -13.76 1.00 12.32
N ALA A 32 -14.21 -0.25 12.19
CA ALA A 32 -15.49 -0.66 11.58
C ALA A 32 -15.77 -0.29 10.12
N GLU A 33 -15.84 -1.31 9.28
CA GLU A 33 -16.89 -1.60 8.28
C GLU A 33 -17.81 -0.45 7.79
N SER A 34 -17.28 0.71 7.47
CA SER A 34 -17.98 1.56 6.52
C SER A 34 -17.25 1.50 5.18
N LYS A 35 -17.81 0.77 4.25
CA LYS A 35 -17.27 0.57 2.89
C LYS A 35 -17.16 1.85 2.07
N SER A 36 -17.52 3.03 2.61
CA SER A 36 -17.63 4.27 1.85
C SER A 36 -16.40 5.19 1.91
N ASP A 37 -15.54 5.06 2.92
CA ASP A 37 -14.45 6.03 3.15
C ASP A 37 -13.03 5.46 2.97
N ALA A 38 -12.89 4.19 2.64
CA ALA A 38 -11.59 3.60 2.39
C ALA A 38 -11.02 4.05 1.03
N LEU A 39 -9.75 4.45 1.01
CA LEU A 39 -9.04 4.77 -0.22
C LEU A 39 -9.10 3.61 -1.19
N SER A 40 -9.42 3.91 -2.45
CA SER A 40 -9.47 2.90 -3.49
C SER A 40 -8.09 2.32 -3.80
N SER A 41 -7.99 0.99 -3.83
CA SER A 41 -6.74 0.32 -4.15
C SER A 41 -6.46 0.38 -5.66
N LEU A 42 -5.42 1.12 -6.04
CA LEU A 42 -4.88 1.11 -7.41
C LEU A 42 -3.87 -0.02 -7.56
N ARG A 43 -4.11 -0.94 -8.49
CA ARG A 43 -3.25 -2.12 -8.68
C ARG A 43 -3.21 -2.55 -10.15
N ILE A 44 -2.20 -3.34 -10.49
CA ILE A 44 -2.13 -4.00 -11.79
C ILE A 44 -3.06 -5.21 -11.79
N ASN A 45 -3.83 -5.37 -12.85
CA ASN A 45 -4.62 -6.56 -13.09
C ASN A 45 -3.72 -7.68 -13.64
N TYR A 46 -3.51 -8.74 -12.86
CA TYR A 46 -2.73 -9.91 -13.27
C TYR A 46 -3.60 -11.03 -13.82
N ASP A 47 -4.90 -10.98 -13.57
CA ASP A 47 -5.84 -11.98 -13.99
C ASP A 47 -6.51 -11.55 -15.31
N ALA A 48 -6.79 -12.50 -16.17
CA ALA A 48 -7.69 -12.29 -17.27
C ALA A 48 -9.11 -12.54 -16.75
N ASP A 49 -9.66 -11.56 -16.01
CA ASP A 49 -11.03 -11.67 -15.53
C ASP A 49 -11.95 -11.68 -16.74
N THR A 50 -12.84 -12.66 -16.80
CA THR A 50 -13.95 -12.67 -17.74
C THR A 50 -15.21 -12.32 -16.97
N GLU A 51 -15.60 -11.05 -17.02
CA GLU A 51 -16.93 -10.65 -16.61
C GLU A 51 -17.77 -10.39 -17.88
N ASN A 52 -18.98 -10.93 -17.93
CA ASN A 52 -19.92 -10.74 -19.03
C ASN A 52 -19.41 -11.16 -20.43
N GLY A 53 -18.44 -12.10 -20.49
CA GLY A 53 -17.92 -12.62 -21.76
C GLY A 53 -16.82 -11.77 -22.41
N GLU A 54 -16.40 -10.67 -21.79
CA GLU A 54 -15.24 -9.91 -22.23
C GLU A 54 -13.99 -10.30 -21.43
N THR A 55 -12.89 -10.56 -22.12
CA THR A 55 -11.61 -10.86 -21.50
C THR A 55 -10.89 -9.57 -21.20
N LEU A 56 -10.70 -9.27 -19.92
CA LEU A 56 -9.93 -8.13 -19.50
C LEU A 56 -8.44 -8.36 -19.72
N LYS A 57 -7.75 -7.37 -20.29
CA LYS A 57 -6.35 -7.46 -20.64
C LYS A 57 -5.48 -7.49 -19.38
N ARG A 58 -4.61 -8.50 -19.27
CA ARG A 58 -3.57 -8.53 -18.23
C ARG A 58 -2.63 -7.34 -18.36
N GLY A 59 -2.17 -6.82 -17.21
CA GLY A 59 -1.26 -5.68 -17.16
C GLY A 59 -1.96 -4.33 -17.24
N THR A 60 -3.28 -4.28 -17.28
CA THR A 60 -4.03 -3.04 -17.13
C THR A 60 -4.05 -2.58 -15.68
N TRP A 61 -4.21 -1.28 -15.47
CA TRP A 61 -4.53 -0.73 -14.16
C TRP A 61 -5.96 -1.06 -13.78
N LYS A 62 -6.18 -1.38 -12.51
CA LYS A 62 -7.53 -1.64 -12.01
C LYS A 62 -7.74 -0.96 -10.66
N MET A 63 -8.93 -0.37 -10.47
CA MET A 63 -9.35 0.21 -9.19
C MET A 63 -10.87 0.30 -9.10
N TYR A 64 -11.36 0.46 -7.87
CA TYR A 64 -12.76 0.78 -7.62
C TYR A 64 -12.93 2.31 -7.63
N ASN A 65 -13.84 2.85 -8.44
CA ASN A 65 -14.02 4.30 -8.60
C ASN A 65 -15.11 4.89 -7.67
N GLY A 66 -15.54 4.14 -6.66
CA GLY A 66 -16.65 4.49 -5.77
C GLY A 66 -17.98 3.88 -6.18
N THR A 67 -18.11 3.42 -7.43
CA THR A 67 -19.34 2.81 -7.96
C THR A 67 -19.11 1.40 -8.49
N GLU A 68 -18.05 1.20 -9.27
CA GLU A 68 -17.72 -0.04 -9.96
C GLU A 68 -16.22 -0.22 -10.15
N MET A 69 -15.79 -1.44 -10.47
CA MET A 69 -14.40 -1.71 -10.87
C MET A 69 -14.16 -1.16 -12.27
N VAL A 70 -13.08 -0.40 -12.41
CA VAL A 70 -12.63 0.17 -13.68
C VAL A 70 -11.22 -0.29 -14.02
N TYR A 71 -10.93 -0.36 -15.32
CA TYR A 71 -9.71 -0.87 -15.91
C TYR A 71 -9.20 0.11 -16.95
N ALA A 72 -7.90 0.37 -16.97
CA ALA A 72 -7.27 1.29 -17.91
C ALA A 72 -5.91 0.78 -18.38
N GLU A 73 -5.52 1.09 -19.61
CA GLU A 73 -4.17 0.80 -20.11
C GLU A 73 -3.14 1.78 -19.55
N SER A 74 -3.57 2.98 -19.20
CA SER A 74 -2.71 4.03 -18.62
C SER A 74 -3.30 4.60 -17.34
N ALA A 75 -2.41 5.01 -16.42
CA ALA A 75 -2.76 5.74 -15.21
C ALA A 75 -1.75 6.87 -14.99
N PHE A 76 -2.24 8.09 -14.87
CA PHE A 76 -1.46 9.26 -14.51
C PHE A 76 -1.54 9.45 -13.00
N ILE A 77 -0.41 9.30 -12.32
CA ILE A 77 -0.36 9.26 -10.86
C ILE A 77 0.32 10.53 -10.35
N VAL A 78 -0.33 11.21 -9.43
CA VAL A 78 0.25 12.27 -8.62
C VAL A 78 0.54 11.70 -7.23
N PRO A 79 1.78 11.27 -6.94
CA PRO A 79 2.14 10.73 -5.64
C PRO A 79 2.17 11.85 -4.61
N MET A 80 1.55 11.62 -3.44
CA MET A 80 1.45 12.61 -2.36
C MET A 80 2.22 12.14 -1.12
N MET A 81 2.21 10.83 -0.83
CA MET A 81 2.90 10.26 0.34
C MET A 81 3.39 8.85 0.03
N ARG A 82 4.53 8.50 0.62
CA ARG A 82 5.10 7.16 0.62
C ARG A 82 5.33 6.70 2.04
N THR A 83 4.90 5.49 2.35
CA THR A 83 5.20 4.80 3.61
C THR A 83 5.74 3.40 3.37
N TYR A 84 6.23 2.78 4.43
CA TYR A 84 6.72 1.40 4.45
C TYR A 84 5.96 0.61 5.50
N GLU A 85 5.73 -0.66 5.25
CA GLU A 85 5.05 -1.61 6.15
C GLU A 85 5.69 -2.98 6.01
N TYR A 86 5.82 -3.71 7.09
CA TYR A 86 6.15 -5.12 7.06
C TYR A 86 4.88 -5.95 7.28
N SER A 87 4.75 -7.04 6.55
CA SER A 87 3.59 -7.93 6.68
C SER A 87 3.94 -9.38 6.41
N VAL A 88 3.22 -10.27 7.07
CA VAL A 88 3.18 -11.71 6.78
C VAL A 88 1.78 -12.04 6.29
N PHE A 89 1.69 -12.66 5.12
CA PHE A 89 0.44 -13.12 4.56
C PHE A 89 0.33 -14.64 4.74
N ASP A 90 -0.74 -15.04 5.41
CA ASP A 90 -1.09 -16.44 5.57
C ASP A 90 -1.90 -16.89 4.36
N THR A 91 -1.35 -17.82 3.60
CA THR A 91 -2.00 -18.34 2.38
C THR A 91 -3.11 -19.34 2.66
N GLU A 92 -3.09 -19.99 3.81
CA GLU A 92 -4.12 -20.96 4.21
C GLU A 92 -5.39 -20.23 4.66
N GLU A 93 -5.23 -19.25 5.55
CA GLU A 93 -6.32 -18.42 6.05
C GLU A 93 -6.71 -17.28 5.09
N ASN A 94 -5.95 -17.09 4.01
CA ASN A 94 -6.10 -15.99 3.05
C ASN A 94 -6.21 -14.60 3.69
N THR A 95 -5.42 -14.38 4.74
CA THR A 95 -5.40 -13.14 5.52
C THR A 95 -3.98 -12.75 5.93
N PHE A 96 -3.83 -11.56 6.52
CA PHE A 96 -2.56 -11.15 7.11
C PHE A 96 -2.47 -11.65 8.56
N SER A 97 -1.52 -12.54 8.84
CA SER A 97 -1.23 -13.00 10.20
C SER A 97 -0.52 -11.94 11.02
N CYS A 98 0.27 -11.08 10.38
CA CYS A 98 0.94 -9.95 11.02
C CYS A 98 1.05 -8.75 10.10
N LYS A 99 0.90 -7.54 10.67
CA LYS A 99 1.24 -6.26 10.05
C LYS A 99 1.92 -5.36 11.06
N SER A 100 2.98 -4.68 10.63
CA SER A 100 3.60 -3.61 11.43
C SER A 100 2.86 -2.30 11.24
N VAL A 101 3.18 -1.33 12.08
CA VAL A 101 2.80 0.07 11.84
C VAL A 101 3.46 0.57 10.55
N GLN A 102 2.82 1.52 9.89
CA GLN A 102 3.40 2.20 8.74
C GLN A 102 4.38 3.29 9.19
N ARG A 103 5.49 3.47 8.44
CA ARG A 103 6.51 4.48 8.71
C ARG A 103 6.98 5.15 7.42
N LYS A 104 7.41 6.40 7.53
CA LYS A 104 7.92 7.18 6.39
C LYS A 104 9.33 6.77 5.99
N LYS A 105 10.15 6.30 6.94
CA LYS A 105 11.53 5.89 6.70
C LYS A 105 11.74 4.42 7.06
N MET A 106 12.53 3.72 6.28
CA MET A 106 12.89 2.32 6.57
C MET A 106 13.78 2.16 7.80
N SER A 107 14.43 3.24 8.23
CA SER A 107 15.24 3.29 9.47
C SER A 107 14.41 3.38 10.74
N ASP A 108 13.13 3.71 10.63
CA ASP A 108 12.24 3.88 11.77
C ASP A 108 11.93 2.54 12.43
N SER A 109 11.39 2.59 13.63
CA SER A 109 10.89 1.43 14.35
C SER A 109 9.55 0.98 13.77
N PHE A 110 9.39 -0.33 13.56
CA PHE A 110 8.19 -0.94 13.00
C PHE A 110 7.57 -1.93 13.99
N PRO A 111 7.01 -1.48 15.13
CA PRO A 111 6.29 -2.37 16.03
C PRO A 111 5.08 -2.98 15.31
N ASP A 112 4.69 -4.16 15.76
CA ASP A 112 3.55 -4.89 15.21
C ASP A 112 2.58 -5.34 16.30
N LYS A 113 1.42 -5.86 15.89
CA LYS A 113 0.37 -6.29 16.81
C LYS A 113 0.75 -7.49 17.69
N LEU A 114 1.80 -8.22 17.33
CA LEU A 114 2.29 -9.38 18.11
C LEU A 114 3.33 -8.97 19.17
N GLY A 115 3.64 -7.65 19.28
CA GLY A 115 4.64 -7.15 20.20
C GLY A 115 6.07 -7.40 19.72
N THR A 116 6.25 -7.73 18.45
CA THR A 116 7.56 -7.88 17.82
C THR A 116 7.89 -6.66 16.95
N MET A 117 9.02 -6.70 16.26
CA MET A 117 9.44 -5.67 15.32
C MET A 117 9.45 -6.23 13.91
N LYS A 118 8.95 -5.46 12.95
CA LYS A 118 8.95 -5.82 11.53
C LYS A 118 8.34 -7.19 11.24
N CYS A 119 7.34 -7.59 12.03
CA CYS A 119 6.71 -8.92 11.98
C CYS A 119 7.70 -10.08 12.11
N GLY A 120 8.76 -9.92 12.90
CA GLY A 120 9.79 -10.95 13.08
C GLY A 120 10.83 -10.98 11.96
N ARG A 121 10.92 -9.96 11.09
CA ARG A 121 11.99 -9.86 10.09
C ARG A 121 13.35 -9.67 10.75
N LEU A 122 14.25 -10.60 10.54
CA LEU A 122 15.62 -10.58 10.99
C LEU A 122 16.52 -9.77 10.06
N THR A 123 17.64 -9.31 10.58
CA THR A 123 18.73 -8.76 9.77
C THR A 123 19.49 -9.90 9.08
N ARG A 124 20.26 -9.55 8.05
CA ARG A 124 21.06 -10.54 7.31
C ARG A 124 22.10 -11.24 8.19
N ALA A 125 22.62 -10.54 9.22
CA ALA A 125 23.57 -11.12 10.16
C ALA A 125 22.87 -12.17 11.04
N GLU A 126 21.74 -11.81 11.64
CA GLU A 126 20.91 -12.72 12.46
C GLU A 126 20.44 -13.95 11.66
N GLU A 127 20.01 -13.74 10.41
CA GLU A 127 19.62 -14.86 9.51
C GLU A 127 20.78 -15.83 9.25
N GLY A 128 22.02 -15.32 9.19
CA GLY A 128 23.21 -16.14 8.95
C GLY A 128 23.68 -16.97 10.16
N GLU A 129 23.17 -16.68 11.35
CA GLU A 129 23.50 -17.41 12.59
C GLU A 129 22.53 -18.58 12.86
N LEU A 130 21.43 -18.67 12.12
CA LEU A 130 20.37 -19.65 12.31
C LEU A 130 20.49 -20.82 11.32
N LEU A 131 20.00 -21.98 11.73
CA LEU A 131 19.88 -23.15 10.86
C LEU A 131 18.74 -22.97 9.86
N ASP A 132 18.81 -23.64 8.72
CA ASP A 132 17.83 -23.49 7.62
C ASP A 132 16.40 -23.90 8.00
N ASP A 133 16.23 -24.77 8.99
CA ASP A 133 14.97 -25.25 9.53
C ASP A 133 14.50 -24.48 10.77
N ASP A 134 15.24 -23.45 11.19
CA ASP A 134 14.86 -22.64 12.36
C ASP A 134 13.54 -21.90 12.09
N PRO A 135 12.55 -22.02 12.97
CA PRO A 135 11.24 -21.38 12.83
C PRO A 135 11.32 -19.85 12.70
N GLN A 136 12.29 -19.21 13.36
CA GLN A 136 12.48 -17.75 13.26
C GLN A 136 13.02 -17.36 11.88
N LEU A 137 13.91 -18.16 11.30
CA LEU A 137 14.42 -17.94 9.95
C LEU A 137 13.31 -18.12 8.91
N LEU A 138 12.48 -19.15 9.06
CA LEU A 138 11.35 -19.41 8.18
C LEU A 138 10.34 -18.26 8.24
N LEU A 139 10.03 -17.79 9.44
CA LEU A 139 9.19 -16.60 9.64
C LEU A 139 9.81 -15.38 8.96
N SER A 140 11.09 -15.07 9.21
CA SER A 140 11.78 -13.93 8.60
C SER A 140 11.72 -13.96 7.08
N LYS A 141 11.92 -15.13 6.46
CA LYS A 141 11.83 -15.32 5.01
C LYS A 141 10.41 -15.10 4.46
N SER A 142 9.37 -15.30 5.27
CA SER A 142 7.97 -15.06 4.89
C SER A 142 7.57 -13.57 4.96
N VAL A 143 8.27 -12.77 5.76
CA VAL A 143 7.98 -11.35 5.93
C VAL A 143 8.25 -10.58 4.64
N THR A 144 7.27 -9.81 4.21
CA THR A 144 7.36 -8.92 3.06
C THR A 144 7.41 -7.47 3.52
N CYS A 145 8.40 -6.71 3.04
CA CYS A 145 8.40 -5.26 3.16
C CYS A 145 7.65 -4.66 1.98
N ASN A 146 6.66 -3.82 2.25
CA ASN A 146 5.84 -3.15 1.26
C ASN A 146 6.23 -1.67 1.18
N VAL A 147 6.28 -1.11 -0.04
CA VAL A 147 6.17 0.34 -0.26
C VAL A 147 4.70 0.63 -0.49
N ILE A 148 4.15 1.56 0.25
CA ILE A 148 2.77 2.00 0.11
C ILE A 148 2.80 3.41 -0.43
N LEU A 149 2.12 3.62 -1.55
CA LEU A 149 2.02 4.90 -2.20
C LEU A 149 0.59 5.41 -2.10
N TYR A 150 0.46 6.65 -1.64
CA TYR A 150 -0.79 7.39 -1.59
C TYR A 150 -0.73 8.53 -2.57
N GLY A 151 -1.85 8.86 -3.19
CA GLY A 151 -1.89 9.95 -4.14
C GLY A 151 -3.24 10.10 -4.82
N LYS A 152 -3.24 10.85 -5.92
CA LYS A 152 -4.38 10.99 -6.82
C LYS A 152 -4.06 10.35 -8.16
N VAL A 153 -5.07 9.82 -8.83
CA VAL A 153 -4.93 9.17 -10.13
C VAL A 153 -5.97 9.64 -11.12
N ASP A 154 -5.52 9.81 -12.37
CA ASP A 154 -6.36 10.00 -13.53
C ASP A 154 -6.23 8.80 -14.46
N MET A 155 -7.36 8.25 -14.89
CA MET A 155 -7.42 7.19 -15.90
C MET A 155 -8.44 7.59 -16.99
N PRO A 156 -8.04 8.38 -17.99
CA PRO A 156 -8.97 8.95 -18.98
C PRO A 156 -9.53 7.92 -19.94
N ASP A 157 -8.83 6.79 -20.13
CA ASP A 157 -9.20 5.66 -20.98
C ASP A 157 -9.90 4.53 -20.20
N ALA A 158 -10.23 4.76 -18.93
CA ALA A 158 -10.83 3.73 -18.08
C ALA A 158 -12.19 3.27 -18.62
N LYS A 159 -12.40 1.95 -18.50
CA LYS A 159 -13.64 1.26 -18.85
C LYS A 159 -14.02 0.32 -17.72
N ASN A 160 -15.30 0.09 -17.54
CA ASN A 160 -15.76 -0.98 -16.66
C ASN A 160 -15.63 -2.36 -17.33
N ALA A 161 -16.02 -3.42 -16.62
CA ALA A 161 -15.96 -4.79 -17.12
C ALA A 161 -16.82 -5.05 -18.37
N SER A 162 -17.88 -4.27 -18.59
CA SER A 162 -18.71 -4.33 -19.80
C SER A 162 -18.18 -3.49 -20.97
N GLY A 163 -16.97 -2.92 -20.86
CA GLY A 163 -16.34 -2.10 -21.90
C GLY A 163 -16.88 -0.67 -21.98
N LYS A 164 -17.83 -0.27 -21.13
CA LYS A 164 -18.35 1.09 -21.08
C LYS A 164 -17.28 2.04 -20.56
N LYS A 165 -17.06 3.15 -21.28
CA LYS A 165 -16.11 4.19 -20.89
C LYS A 165 -16.55 4.85 -19.59
N THR A 166 -15.68 4.81 -18.58
CA THR A 166 -15.89 5.35 -17.23
C THR A 166 -14.60 6.02 -16.75
N PRO A 167 -14.28 7.22 -17.28
CA PRO A 167 -13.03 7.89 -16.96
C PRO A 167 -12.97 8.25 -15.46
N VAL A 168 -11.78 8.12 -14.89
CA VAL A 168 -11.48 8.51 -13.51
C VAL A 168 -10.65 9.78 -13.53
N LYS A 169 -10.95 10.72 -12.65
CA LYS A 169 -10.23 11.99 -12.51
C LYS A 169 -10.04 12.34 -11.04
N ASP A 170 -8.82 12.75 -10.68
CA ASP A 170 -8.43 13.21 -9.34
C ASP A 170 -8.84 12.25 -8.20
N LEU A 171 -8.99 10.96 -8.47
CA LEU A 171 -9.46 10.01 -7.47
C LEU A 171 -8.33 9.64 -6.50
N PRO A 172 -8.54 9.80 -5.18
CA PRO A 172 -7.58 9.34 -4.18
C PRO A 172 -7.37 7.83 -4.23
N PHE A 173 -6.11 7.41 -4.12
CA PHE A 173 -5.76 5.99 -4.17
C PHE A 173 -4.70 5.60 -3.14
N ILE A 174 -4.67 4.29 -2.87
CA ILE A 174 -3.58 3.59 -2.19
C ILE A 174 -3.05 2.49 -3.11
N SER A 175 -1.74 2.31 -3.17
CA SER A 175 -1.13 1.24 -3.95
C SER A 175 0.02 0.58 -3.18
N TYR A 176 0.04 -0.76 -3.19
CA TYR A 176 1.03 -1.57 -2.48
C TYR A 176 2.02 -2.16 -3.47
N PHE A 177 3.30 -1.85 -3.30
CA PHE A 177 4.40 -2.41 -4.07
C PHE A 177 5.26 -3.29 -3.19
N LYS A 178 5.30 -4.57 -3.52
CA LYS A 178 6.03 -5.60 -2.77
C LYS A 178 6.93 -6.43 -3.66
N ARG A 179 7.93 -7.08 -3.09
CA ARG A 179 8.85 -7.97 -3.80
C ARG A 179 9.47 -7.29 -5.05
N SER A 180 9.17 -7.78 -6.26
CA SER A 180 9.70 -7.25 -7.52
C SER A 180 9.32 -5.80 -7.81
N GLY A 181 8.17 -5.33 -7.33
CA GLY A 181 7.73 -3.94 -7.49
C GLY A 181 8.36 -2.97 -6.51
N PHE A 182 8.90 -3.44 -5.38
CA PHE A 182 9.44 -2.60 -4.32
C PHE A 182 10.60 -1.73 -4.80
N ARG A 183 11.65 -2.34 -5.36
CA ARG A 183 12.85 -1.60 -5.77
C ARG A 183 12.58 -0.62 -6.91
N PRO A 184 11.95 -1.00 -8.03
CA PRO A 184 11.69 -0.09 -9.14
C PRO A 184 10.91 1.16 -8.72
N ILE A 185 9.84 1.02 -7.92
CA ILE A 185 9.05 2.17 -7.51
C ILE A 185 9.80 3.05 -6.51
N ASN A 186 10.56 2.45 -5.60
CA ASN A 186 11.34 3.18 -4.63
C ASN A 186 12.48 3.97 -5.30
N ASP A 187 13.17 3.37 -6.26
CA ASP A 187 14.22 4.03 -7.05
C ASP A 187 13.64 5.15 -7.92
N PHE A 188 12.50 4.92 -8.57
CA PHE A 188 11.80 5.95 -9.32
C PHE A 188 11.44 7.16 -8.44
N ILE A 189 10.87 6.92 -7.26
CA ILE A 189 10.50 8.00 -6.34
C ILE A 189 11.76 8.74 -5.87
N ASN A 190 12.83 8.05 -5.51
CA ASN A 190 14.06 8.68 -5.03
C ASN A 190 14.78 9.46 -6.13
N GLN A 191 14.88 8.92 -7.34
CA GLN A 191 15.63 9.54 -8.44
C GLN A 191 14.85 10.64 -9.16
N LYS A 192 13.55 10.44 -9.37
CA LYS A 192 12.72 11.34 -10.18
C LYS A 192 11.93 12.35 -9.36
N LEU A 193 11.54 11.97 -8.16
CA LEU A 193 10.64 12.74 -7.32
C LEU A 193 11.30 13.22 -6.02
N GLY A 194 12.37 12.59 -5.58
CA GLY A 194 13.01 12.85 -4.28
C GLY A 194 13.47 14.29 -4.03
N ASN A 195 13.73 15.06 -5.10
CA ASN A 195 14.10 16.48 -5.01
C ASN A 195 12.98 17.44 -5.44
N LYS A 196 11.83 16.93 -5.87
CA LYS A 196 10.74 17.74 -6.44
C LYS A 196 9.42 17.61 -5.69
N ILE A 197 9.28 16.59 -4.87
CA ILE A 197 8.15 16.49 -3.96
C ILE A 197 8.66 17.03 -2.63
N PRO A 198 8.18 18.18 -2.14
CA PRO A 198 8.31 18.50 -0.74
C PRO A 198 7.59 17.39 0.00
N LEU A 199 8.36 16.45 0.55
CA LEU A 199 7.82 15.51 1.53
C LEU A 199 7.44 16.38 2.72
N PRO A 200 6.16 16.42 3.09
CA PRO A 200 5.74 17.13 4.27
C PRO A 200 6.46 16.60 5.50
#